data_b68e137001940d487efa5af94b15e78b
#
_entry.id   b68e137001940d487efa5af94b15e78b
#
_cell.length_a   1.000
_cell.length_b   1.000
_cell.length_c   1.000
_cell.angle_alpha   90.00
_cell.angle_beta   90.00
_cell.angle_gamma   90.00
#
_symmetry.space_group_name_H-M   'P 1'
#
loop_
_entity.id
_entity.type
_entity.pdbx_description
1 polymer ?
#
loop_
_entity_poly.entity_id
_entity_poly.type
_entity_poly.pdbx_seq_one_letter_code
_entity_poly.pdbx_strand_id
1 'polypeptide(L)'
;MANGAEAALYVHTTHSILAVFIELRRYSSYYQRTYNGVGEQQHRTPYTSLGAGALKSKSRRGFVLPLGSIVLICFWLTSCGGGSSHSSSSVSTAVHVSPSTAIVATSTTQQFTVTGITNTTVNWSVNGTAGGNSTVGTISASGLYTAPSSIPNPATVQVTAADQASPSLTGSASVTVINPPDNQKAQPFPIKLGTTGGNVNDFTIKGSIITCCSGTLGSLVSRGGAEFILGNNHVLARSDQAKPGEAISQPGLVDNRCKAGNTVAHLTQAAPLKTSGVDAALAAVVSGGVDSSGTILDLGTNQDPAPPAGTLATAAMGMAVAKSGRSSGLTCSSVQTINTSVRIDYQTSCNGGTTFTVTFNNQVVVGGGSFSAAGDSGSLIVDSQTAQPVALLYGGNSTGTVGNPIQAVLTALKDPSSGAVPAVVGGPQHSVACPASSAAQANSVMLSEQEVQRATAVKLRHEVRLMSDPAVIGVGVGASDDNRDEAALVLYVDREKTLAAIPVQIDGVRTKVIATDRFHATSTQEQVANMSPPEEALSDAEVARATAAKEKHANRLMSDSAILGVGVGKSSDDRSQAALVIYVDKDVASRPIPTQLDGVRTKVIRTDRFRAYGWGKQSEGRPVCSRGAKAER
;
A
#
# COMPACT_ATOMS: atom_id res chain seq x y z
N MET A 1 -46.90 6.93 -48.05
CA MET A 1 -47.05 5.52 -48.39
C MET A 1 -45.82 4.87 -47.77
N ALA A 2 -45.78 4.52 -46.54
CA ALA A 2 -46.34 3.39 -45.79
C ALA A 2 -45.69 2.05 -46.19
N ASN A 3 -45.05 1.48 -45.21
CA ASN A 3 -44.78 0.08 -44.91
C ASN A 3 -43.47 -0.56 -45.34
N GLY A 4 -42.77 -1.09 -44.30
CA GLY A 4 -41.91 -2.25 -44.45
C GLY A 4 -40.59 -2.17 -43.71
N ALA A 5 -40.59 -2.26 -42.39
CA ALA A 5 -39.37 -2.60 -41.64
C ALA A 5 -39.74 -3.13 -40.23
N GLU A 6 -40.23 -4.37 -40.21
CA GLU A 6 -40.24 -5.18 -38.95
C GLU A 6 -40.00 -6.63 -39.39
N ALA A 7 -38.79 -7.14 -39.18
CA ALA A 7 -38.43 -8.55 -39.02
C ALA A 7 -36.91 -8.77 -39.24
N ALA A 8 -36.08 -8.41 -38.29
CA ALA A 8 -34.71 -8.92 -38.19
C ALA A 8 -34.13 -8.66 -36.79
N LEU A 9 -34.70 -9.27 -35.74
CA LEU A 9 -34.08 -9.27 -34.41
C LEU A 9 -34.49 -10.53 -33.63
N TYR A 10 -34.16 -11.73 -34.15
CA TYR A 10 -34.35 -12.97 -33.34
C TYR A 10 -33.58 -14.19 -33.90
N VAL A 11 -32.29 -14.07 -34.26
CA VAL A 11 -31.46 -15.25 -34.63
C VAL A 11 -29.98 -15.10 -34.23
N HIS A 12 -29.61 -14.43 -33.15
CA HIS A 12 -28.19 -14.37 -32.78
C HIS A 12 -27.85 -14.81 -31.33
N THR A 13 -28.76 -15.49 -30.62
CA THR A 13 -28.50 -15.93 -29.23
C THR A 13 -28.34 -17.44 -29.04
N THR A 14 -28.44 -18.26 -30.08
CA THR A 14 -28.33 -19.72 -29.91
C THR A 14 -27.02 -20.35 -30.40
N HIS A 15 -26.12 -19.59 -31.04
CA HIS A 15 -24.83 -20.14 -31.50
C HIS A 15 -23.64 -19.93 -30.54
N SER A 16 -23.75 -19.07 -29.55
CA SER A 16 -22.66 -18.81 -28.61
C SER A 16 -22.58 -19.81 -27.42
N ILE A 17 -23.64 -20.54 -27.15
CA ILE A 17 -23.66 -21.53 -26.05
C ILE A 17 -23.12 -22.90 -26.50
N LEU A 18 -23.16 -23.20 -27.80
CA LEU A 18 -22.67 -24.49 -28.32
C LEU A 18 -21.14 -24.50 -28.55
N ALA A 19 -20.51 -23.34 -28.75
CA ALA A 19 -19.07 -23.22 -28.92
C ALA A 19 -18.29 -23.42 -27.60
N VAL A 20 -18.85 -23.03 -26.47
CA VAL A 20 -18.21 -23.18 -25.14
C VAL A 20 -18.22 -24.64 -24.68
N PHE A 21 -19.23 -25.45 -25.07
CA PHE A 21 -19.28 -26.88 -24.72
C PHE A 21 -18.36 -27.76 -25.57
N ILE A 22 -17.94 -27.32 -26.75
CA ILE A 22 -17.03 -28.08 -27.63
C ILE A 22 -15.56 -27.86 -27.22
N GLU A 23 -15.18 -26.70 -26.69
CA GLU A 23 -13.82 -26.46 -26.20
C GLU A 23 -13.54 -27.15 -24.86
N LEU A 24 -14.50 -27.27 -23.97
CA LEU A 24 -14.33 -28.00 -22.70
C LEU A 24 -14.15 -29.52 -22.88
N ARG A 25 -14.61 -30.10 -24.00
CA ARG A 25 -14.35 -31.53 -24.31
C ARG A 25 -12.98 -31.77 -24.96
N ARG A 26 -12.35 -30.75 -25.57
CA ARG A 26 -10.99 -30.90 -26.13
C ARG A 26 -9.88 -30.78 -25.06
N TYR A 27 -10.14 -30.13 -23.93
CA TYR A 27 -9.18 -30.04 -22.84
C TYR A 27 -9.11 -31.28 -21.95
N SER A 28 -10.19 -32.07 -21.86
CA SER A 28 -10.23 -33.33 -21.10
C SER A 28 -9.54 -34.52 -21.80
N SER A 29 -9.36 -34.45 -23.13
CA SER A 29 -8.70 -35.52 -23.88
C SER A 29 -7.19 -35.35 -24.06
N TYR A 30 -6.63 -34.18 -23.70
CA TYR A 30 -5.19 -33.93 -23.76
C TYR A 30 -4.44 -34.38 -22.48
N TYR A 31 -5.16 -34.51 -21.35
CA TYR A 31 -4.57 -34.93 -20.08
C TYR A 31 -4.52 -36.45 -19.87
N GLN A 32 -5.18 -37.26 -20.70
CA GLN A 32 -5.15 -38.73 -20.61
C GLN A 32 -4.18 -39.42 -21.58
N ARG A 33 -3.43 -38.69 -22.40
CA ARG A 33 -2.49 -39.29 -23.36
C ARG A 33 -0.99 -39.17 -23.00
N THR A 34 -0.65 -38.60 -21.87
CA THR A 34 0.75 -38.43 -21.44
C THR A 34 1.17 -39.27 -20.23
N TYR A 35 0.35 -40.25 -19.81
CA TYR A 35 0.68 -41.12 -18.66
C TYR A 35 0.67 -42.62 -18.95
N ASN A 36 0.89 -43.06 -20.19
CA ASN A 36 1.13 -44.46 -20.48
C ASN A 36 2.36 -44.60 -21.41
N GLY A 37 3.49 -44.88 -20.82
CA GLY A 37 4.65 -45.33 -21.59
C GLY A 37 6.01 -45.01 -21.00
N VAL A 38 6.42 -45.63 -19.91
CA VAL A 38 7.81 -46.08 -19.72
C VAL A 38 7.74 -47.34 -18.86
N GLY A 39 8.14 -48.45 -19.48
CA GLY A 39 8.12 -49.80 -18.93
C GLY A 39 9.25 -50.10 -17.97
N GLU A 40 9.01 -51.17 -17.24
CA GLU A 40 9.89 -51.94 -16.39
C GLU A 40 11.29 -52.18 -16.95
N GLN A 41 12.33 -52.02 -16.12
CA GLN A 41 13.45 -52.92 -16.12
C GLN A 41 13.92 -53.22 -14.69
N GLN A 42 13.78 -54.49 -14.34
CA GLN A 42 14.32 -55.16 -13.16
C GLN A 42 15.85 -55.23 -13.22
N HIS A 43 16.50 -54.99 -12.08
CA HIS A 43 17.74 -55.69 -11.77
C HIS A 43 17.79 -56.14 -10.31
N ARG A 44 17.97 -57.45 -10.16
CA ARG A 44 18.05 -58.23 -8.92
C ARG A 44 19.45 -58.15 -8.28
N THR A 45 19.40 -58.04 -6.93
CA THR A 45 20.11 -58.85 -5.89
C THR A 45 21.62 -58.64 -5.69
N PRO A 46 22.26 -59.09 -4.56
CA PRO A 46 21.72 -59.86 -3.41
C PRO A 46 22.23 -59.43 -1.99
N TYR A 47 21.52 -59.92 -1.02
CA TYR A 47 21.84 -60.43 0.33
C TYR A 47 23.22 -60.20 0.98
N THR A 48 23.19 -59.73 2.24
CA THR A 48 23.81 -60.47 3.36
C THR A 48 23.15 -60.14 4.69
N SER A 49 22.81 -61.17 5.41
CA SER A 49 22.24 -61.29 6.73
C SER A 49 23.30 -61.13 7.85
N LEU A 50 22.82 -60.82 9.05
CA LEU A 50 23.27 -61.16 10.43
C LEU A 50 22.96 -59.96 11.34
N GLY A 51 22.35 -60.06 12.48
CA GLY A 51 22.05 -61.14 13.37
C GLY A 51 21.18 -60.63 14.52
N ALA A 52 20.38 -61.50 15.04
CA ALA A 52 19.45 -61.32 16.13
C ALA A 52 20.14 -61.14 17.51
N GLY A 53 19.55 -60.36 18.36
CA GLY A 53 19.91 -60.23 19.77
C GLY A 53 18.72 -59.78 20.61
N ALA A 54 17.94 -60.75 21.02
CA ALA A 54 16.89 -60.56 22.04
C ALA A 54 17.47 -60.71 23.44
N LEU A 55 17.02 -59.88 24.41
CA LEU A 55 16.97 -60.18 25.84
C LEU A 55 16.02 -59.21 26.54
N LYS A 56 14.84 -59.68 26.84
CA LYS A 56 14.19 -60.08 28.12
C LYS A 56 14.33 -59.11 29.29
N SER A 57 13.18 -58.48 29.65
CA SER A 57 12.42 -58.66 30.91
C SER A 57 13.10 -58.53 32.27
N LYS A 58 12.60 -57.67 33.10
CA LYS A 58 12.18 -57.79 34.52
C LYS A 58 11.89 -56.40 35.12
N SER A 59 10.64 -56.09 35.49
CA SER A 59 9.88 -56.47 36.70
C SER A 59 10.37 -55.90 38.02
N ARG A 60 9.49 -55.10 38.61
CA ARG A 60 9.05 -54.97 40.00
C ARG A 60 9.65 -53.94 40.96
N ARG A 61 8.62 -53.35 41.65
CA ARG A 61 8.53 -52.81 43.03
C ARG A 61 8.76 -51.30 43.11
N GLY A 62 7.82 -50.48 43.55
CA GLY A 62 6.84 -50.64 44.62
C GLY A 62 7.35 -50.00 45.89
N PHE A 63 6.84 -48.77 46.24
CA PHE A 63 6.79 -48.27 47.66
C PHE A 63 5.77 -47.13 47.71
N VAL A 64 4.87 -47.20 48.42
CA VAL A 64 3.98 -46.94 49.53
C VAL A 64 4.22 -45.55 50.20
N LEU A 65 3.08 -44.86 50.34
CA LEU A 65 2.75 -43.64 51.08
C LEU A 65 3.32 -43.53 52.50
N PRO A 66 3.27 -42.37 53.19
CA PRO A 66 2.14 -42.18 54.10
C PRO A 66 1.44 -40.79 54.13
N LEU A 67 0.24 -40.91 54.63
CA LEU A 67 -0.75 -39.95 55.07
C LEU A 67 -0.30 -39.01 56.22
N GLY A 68 -1.04 -37.95 56.38
CA GLY A 68 -1.22 -37.16 57.62
C GLY A 68 -1.59 -35.71 57.28
N SER A 69 -2.59 -35.14 57.65
CA SER A 69 -3.74 -35.10 58.54
C SER A 69 -4.44 -33.74 58.35
N ILE A 70 -5.66 -33.74 58.04
CA ILE A 70 -6.89 -33.22 58.65
C ILE A 70 -6.71 -32.05 59.65
N VAL A 71 -7.37 -30.92 59.38
CA VAL A 71 -8.23 -30.24 60.38
C VAL A 71 -9.39 -29.54 59.63
N LEU A 72 -10.56 -29.96 60.03
CA LEU A 72 -11.90 -29.49 59.71
C LEU A 72 -12.27 -28.37 60.67
N ILE A 73 -12.85 -27.27 60.22
CA ILE A 73 -13.79 -26.48 61.06
C ILE A 73 -14.93 -26.00 60.15
N CYS A 74 -16.10 -26.61 60.36
CA CYS A 74 -17.42 -26.12 60.01
C CYS A 74 -17.91 -25.11 61.04
N PHE A 75 -18.68 -24.10 60.65
CA PHE A 75 -19.88 -23.61 61.35
C PHE A 75 -20.73 -22.71 60.46
N TRP A 76 -21.88 -23.21 60.05
CA TRP A 76 -23.30 -22.83 60.27
C TRP A 76 -23.73 -21.44 59.74
N LEU A 77 -24.60 -21.50 58.73
CA LEU A 77 -26.06 -21.49 58.62
C LEU A 77 -26.74 -20.15 58.96
N THR A 78 -27.44 -19.65 58.02
CA THR A 78 -28.87 -19.42 57.74
C THR A 78 -29.10 -18.03 57.18
N SER A 79 -29.74 -17.87 56.06
CA SER A 79 -31.12 -17.41 55.96
C SER A 79 -31.52 -17.12 54.50
N CYS A 80 -32.67 -17.57 54.13
CA CYS A 80 -33.42 -17.25 52.92
C CYS A 80 -33.67 -15.75 52.76
N GLY A 81 -33.52 -15.25 51.51
CA GLY A 81 -34.02 -13.97 51.08
C GLY A 81 -33.95 -13.92 49.54
N GLY A 82 -35.05 -14.25 48.86
CA GLY A 82 -35.14 -14.14 47.38
C GLY A 82 -35.01 -12.66 46.97
N GLY A 83 -33.97 -12.40 46.22
CA GLY A 83 -33.78 -11.14 45.47
C GLY A 83 -33.23 -11.53 44.13
N SER A 84 -34.06 -11.39 43.07
CA SER A 84 -33.61 -11.50 41.71
C SER A 84 -32.61 -10.38 41.42
N SER A 85 -31.31 -10.66 41.65
CA SER A 85 -30.25 -9.80 41.15
C SER A 85 -30.12 -10.05 39.66
N HIS A 86 -30.68 -9.14 38.89
CA HIS A 86 -30.27 -8.94 37.49
C HIS A 86 -28.77 -8.65 37.53
N SER A 87 -27.94 -9.63 37.25
CA SER A 87 -26.55 -9.42 36.86
C SER A 87 -26.60 -8.69 35.51
N SER A 88 -26.60 -7.37 35.54
CA SER A 88 -26.17 -6.59 34.39
C SER A 88 -24.72 -6.98 34.13
N SER A 89 -24.51 -7.85 33.14
CA SER A 89 -23.19 -8.05 32.53
C SER A 89 -22.78 -6.69 32.00
N SER A 90 -21.95 -5.96 32.77
CA SER A 90 -21.22 -4.82 32.25
C SER A 90 -20.31 -5.38 31.15
N VAL A 91 -20.69 -5.15 29.90
CA VAL A 91 -19.78 -5.30 28.77
C VAL A 91 -18.66 -4.31 29.04
N SER A 92 -17.54 -4.82 29.53
CA SER A 92 -16.31 -4.03 29.62
C SER A 92 -15.90 -3.73 28.20
N THR A 93 -16.27 -2.55 27.69
CA THR A 93 -15.78 -2.04 26.42
C THR A 93 -14.30 -1.71 26.61
N ALA A 94 -13.43 -2.60 26.14
CA ALA A 94 -12.01 -2.35 26.15
C ALA A 94 -11.69 -1.16 25.23
N VAL A 95 -10.84 -0.25 25.67
CA VAL A 95 -10.33 0.85 24.84
C VAL A 95 -9.27 0.32 23.90
N HIS A 96 -9.44 0.55 22.61
CA HIS A 96 -8.49 0.14 21.58
C HIS A 96 -7.92 1.36 20.84
N VAL A 97 -6.59 1.37 20.67
CA VAL A 97 -5.86 2.35 19.85
C VAL A 97 -5.48 1.69 18.54
N SER A 98 -5.81 2.33 17.44
CA SER A 98 -5.48 1.85 16.09
C SER A 98 -4.66 2.90 15.31
N PRO A 99 -3.58 2.47 14.62
CA PRO A 99 -2.99 1.13 14.63
C PRO A 99 -2.39 0.77 15.99
N SER A 100 -2.38 -0.51 16.38
CA SER A 100 -1.79 -0.96 17.65
C SER A 100 -0.26 -0.98 17.63
N THR A 101 0.35 -0.95 16.43
CA THR A 101 1.79 -0.81 16.21
C THR A 101 2.04 0.15 15.06
N ALA A 102 3.11 0.94 15.12
CA ALA A 102 3.53 1.82 14.03
C ALA A 102 5.06 1.93 13.97
N ILE A 103 5.60 2.10 12.76
CA ILE A 103 6.98 2.54 12.52
C ILE A 103 6.89 3.98 12.02
N VAL A 104 7.56 4.90 12.70
CA VAL A 104 7.46 6.34 12.42
C VAL A 104 8.88 6.90 12.29
N ALA A 105 9.19 7.54 11.17
CA ALA A 105 10.48 8.19 11.00
C ALA A 105 10.57 9.45 11.88
N THR A 106 11.77 9.80 12.33
CA THR A 106 12.00 11.03 13.09
C THR A 106 11.42 12.25 12.36
N SER A 107 10.80 13.16 13.12
CA SER A 107 10.14 14.38 12.63
C SER A 107 8.93 14.17 11.70
N THR A 108 8.42 12.94 11.56
CA THR A 108 7.19 12.65 10.81
C THR A 108 6.02 12.34 11.74
N THR A 109 4.82 12.22 11.19
CA THR A 109 3.59 12.06 11.96
C THR A 109 2.89 10.73 11.70
N GLN A 110 2.14 10.25 12.70
CA GLN A 110 1.25 9.10 12.62
C GLN A 110 -0.09 9.43 13.28
N GLN A 111 -1.19 9.25 12.56
CA GLN A 111 -2.53 9.40 13.13
C GLN A 111 -2.91 8.12 13.87
N PHE A 112 -3.34 8.27 15.12
CA PHE A 112 -3.99 7.23 15.92
C PHE A 112 -5.46 7.55 16.09
N THR A 113 -6.29 6.51 16.08
CA THR A 113 -7.72 6.57 16.40
C THR A 113 -7.99 5.69 17.62
N VAL A 114 -9.09 5.97 18.32
CA VAL A 114 -9.48 5.21 19.51
C VAL A 114 -10.94 4.81 19.42
N THR A 115 -11.25 3.60 19.88
CA THR A 115 -12.59 3.04 19.98
C THR A 115 -12.81 2.39 21.34
N GLY A 116 -14.06 2.06 21.69
CA GLY A 116 -14.40 1.48 23.00
C GLY A 116 -14.47 2.51 24.14
N ILE A 117 -14.51 3.80 23.82
CA ILE A 117 -14.73 4.88 24.80
C ILE A 117 -16.20 5.31 24.79
N THR A 118 -16.71 5.69 25.97
CA THR A 118 -18.11 6.13 26.14
C THR A 118 -18.31 7.60 25.80
N ASN A 119 -17.25 8.41 25.81
CA ASN A 119 -17.23 9.83 25.45
C ASN A 119 -16.26 10.10 24.32
N THR A 120 -16.50 11.18 23.56
CA THR A 120 -15.64 11.58 22.43
C THR A 120 -14.30 12.22 22.85
N THR A 121 -14.08 12.44 24.15
CA THR A 121 -12.89 13.10 24.68
C THR A 121 -11.91 12.10 25.27
N VAL A 122 -10.68 12.13 24.73
CA VAL A 122 -9.58 11.23 25.06
C VAL A 122 -8.40 12.02 25.59
N ASN A 123 -7.82 11.54 26.68
CA ASN A 123 -6.53 12.01 27.18
C ASN A 123 -5.41 11.15 26.59
N TRP A 124 -4.60 11.76 25.72
CA TRP A 124 -3.46 11.11 25.11
C TRP A 124 -2.17 11.32 25.89
N SER A 125 -1.33 10.29 25.95
CA SER A 125 0.00 10.37 26.54
C SER A 125 1.01 9.58 25.69
N VAL A 126 2.31 9.95 25.82
CA VAL A 126 3.43 9.20 25.23
C VAL A 126 4.38 8.84 26.37
N ASN A 127 4.66 7.54 26.55
CA ASN A 127 5.41 6.99 27.68
C ASN A 127 4.94 7.56 29.04
N GLY A 128 3.60 7.68 29.22
CA GLY A 128 2.98 8.20 30.44
C GLY A 128 3.01 9.73 30.58
N THR A 129 3.67 10.46 29.68
CA THR A 129 3.68 11.94 29.66
C THR A 129 2.47 12.44 28.89
N ALA A 130 1.58 13.22 29.54
CA ALA A 130 0.40 13.80 28.90
C ALA A 130 0.81 14.68 27.69
N GLY A 131 0.24 14.39 26.51
CA GLY A 131 0.61 15.06 25.27
C GLY A 131 2.04 14.77 24.76
N GLY A 132 2.85 14.01 25.48
CA GLY A 132 4.24 13.71 25.13
C GLY A 132 5.20 14.89 25.34
N ASN A 133 6.41 14.79 24.79
CA ASN A 133 7.44 15.84 24.84
C ASN A 133 8.44 15.71 23.67
N SER A 134 9.43 16.59 23.59
CA SER A 134 10.44 16.60 22.50
C SER A 134 11.34 15.36 22.46
N THR A 135 11.46 14.60 23.55
CA THR A 135 12.33 13.40 23.63
C THR A 135 11.64 12.14 23.11
N VAL A 136 10.35 11.97 23.42
CA VAL A 136 9.59 10.76 23.05
C VAL A 136 8.56 11.02 21.94
N GLY A 137 8.48 12.25 21.47
CA GLY A 137 7.47 12.73 20.55
C GLY A 137 6.26 13.33 21.26
N THR A 138 5.41 14.01 20.49
CA THR A 138 4.20 14.66 21.00
C THR A 138 2.96 14.05 20.37
N ILE A 139 1.83 14.11 21.07
CA ILE A 139 0.53 13.67 20.52
C ILE A 139 -0.52 14.74 20.79
N SER A 140 -1.29 15.09 19.74
CA SER A 140 -2.37 16.06 19.84
C SER A 140 -3.63 15.46 20.46
N ALA A 141 -4.58 16.31 20.86
CA ALA A 141 -5.90 15.86 21.32
C ALA A 141 -6.69 15.05 20.28
N SER A 142 -6.39 15.23 18.99
CA SER A 142 -6.98 14.44 17.90
C SER A 142 -6.26 13.11 17.63
N GLY A 143 -5.23 12.76 18.43
CA GLY A 143 -4.47 11.51 18.27
C GLY A 143 -3.37 11.57 17.20
N LEU A 144 -2.99 12.75 16.71
CA LEU A 144 -1.86 12.89 15.78
C LEU A 144 -0.55 12.89 16.58
N TYR A 145 0.18 11.78 16.50
CA TYR A 145 1.52 11.64 17.06
C TYR A 145 2.55 12.26 16.11
N THR A 146 3.49 13.04 16.66
CA THR A 146 4.66 13.56 15.94
C THR A 146 5.92 13.00 16.59
N ALA A 147 6.71 12.24 15.83
CA ALA A 147 7.95 11.66 16.31
C ALA A 147 8.99 12.74 16.64
N PRO A 148 9.88 12.50 17.63
CA PRO A 148 10.95 13.44 17.96
C PRO A 148 11.94 13.57 16.80
N SER A 149 12.79 14.61 16.82
CA SER A 149 13.81 14.86 15.79
C SER A 149 15.00 13.89 15.87
N SER A 150 15.13 13.12 16.94
CA SER A 150 16.14 12.08 17.14
C SER A 150 15.49 10.82 17.70
N ILE A 151 16.07 9.66 17.40
CA ILE A 151 15.57 8.37 17.90
C ILE A 151 15.63 8.38 19.43
N PRO A 152 14.50 8.13 20.15
CA PRO A 152 14.49 8.00 21.60
C PRO A 152 15.25 6.74 22.06
N ASN A 153 15.65 6.70 23.31
CA ASN A 153 16.22 5.50 23.91
C ASN A 153 15.36 5.04 25.11
N PRO A 154 14.64 3.91 24.98
CA PRO A 154 14.58 2.99 23.83
C PRO A 154 13.89 3.60 22.60
N ALA A 155 14.18 3.07 21.41
CA ALA A 155 13.61 3.52 20.14
C ALA A 155 12.08 3.31 20.06
N THR A 156 11.53 2.44 20.90
CA THR A 156 10.10 2.17 21.00
C THR A 156 9.49 3.00 22.12
N VAL A 157 8.41 3.73 21.77
CA VAL A 157 7.59 4.50 22.70
C VAL A 157 6.17 3.97 22.73
N GLN A 158 5.46 4.15 23.84
CA GLN A 158 4.06 3.76 24.00
C GLN A 158 3.17 4.98 23.90
N VAL A 159 2.26 4.99 22.94
CA VAL A 159 1.15 5.94 22.84
C VAL A 159 -0.04 5.34 23.58
N THR A 160 -0.62 6.08 24.53
CA THR A 160 -1.74 5.61 25.35
C THR A 160 -2.90 6.60 25.26
N ALA A 161 -4.10 6.07 25.04
CA ALA A 161 -5.36 6.79 25.12
C ALA A 161 -6.09 6.40 26.41
N ALA A 162 -6.53 7.36 27.19
CA ALA A 162 -7.36 7.16 28.37
C ALA A 162 -8.71 7.86 28.17
N ASP A 163 -9.81 7.18 28.53
CA ASP A 163 -11.15 7.82 28.53
C ASP A 163 -11.16 8.93 29.57
N GLN A 164 -11.58 10.14 29.21
CA GLN A 164 -11.58 11.28 30.12
C GLN A 164 -12.56 11.10 31.28
N ALA A 165 -13.68 10.42 31.07
CA ALA A 165 -14.69 10.16 32.11
C ALA A 165 -14.33 8.98 33.00
N SER A 166 -13.54 8.04 32.50
CA SER A 166 -13.09 6.83 33.21
C SER A 166 -11.60 6.59 32.93
N PRO A 167 -10.67 7.34 33.58
CA PRO A 167 -9.24 7.30 33.25
C PRO A 167 -8.55 5.93 33.46
N SER A 168 -9.19 4.99 34.16
CA SER A 168 -8.74 3.61 34.28
C SER A 168 -8.97 2.78 33.01
N LEU A 169 -9.86 3.22 32.11
CA LEU A 169 -10.09 2.62 30.80
C LEU A 169 -9.07 3.17 29.82
N THR A 170 -8.06 2.37 29.51
CA THR A 170 -6.95 2.76 28.62
C THR A 170 -6.74 1.76 27.51
N GLY A 171 -6.28 2.26 26.36
CA GLY A 171 -5.74 1.47 25.25
C GLY A 171 -4.38 2.01 24.85
N SER A 172 -3.52 1.17 24.30
CA SER A 172 -2.16 1.58 23.93
C SER A 172 -1.75 1.07 22.56
N ALA A 173 -0.83 1.82 21.94
CA ALA A 173 -0.14 1.45 20.71
C ALA A 173 1.39 1.55 20.92
N SER A 174 2.14 0.67 20.29
CA SER A 174 3.60 0.68 20.28
C SER A 174 4.12 1.40 19.03
N VAL A 175 4.98 2.41 19.21
CA VAL A 175 5.58 3.18 18.11
C VAL A 175 7.09 2.97 18.12
N THR A 176 7.64 2.42 17.04
CA THR A 176 9.09 2.34 16.82
C THR A 176 9.53 3.55 16.01
N VAL A 177 10.38 4.40 16.59
CA VAL A 177 10.94 5.58 15.90
C VAL A 177 12.24 5.18 15.21
N ILE A 178 12.34 5.49 13.91
CA ILE A 178 13.52 5.19 13.08
C ILE A 178 14.06 6.46 12.44
N ASN A 179 15.29 6.44 11.93
CA ASN A 179 15.73 7.46 10.99
C ASN A 179 14.92 7.32 9.69
N PRO A 180 14.63 8.44 8.98
CA PRO A 180 14.03 8.34 7.66
C PRO A 180 14.90 7.46 6.77
N PRO A 181 14.35 6.39 6.17
CA PRO A 181 15.10 5.57 5.25
C PRO A 181 15.48 6.40 4.01
N ASP A 182 16.52 5.99 3.30
CA ASP A 182 16.93 6.61 2.04
C ASP A 182 15.81 6.61 1.00
N ASN A 183 14.88 5.69 1.14
CA ASN A 183 13.64 5.58 0.37
C ASN A 183 12.76 6.85 0.41
N GLN A 184 12.89 7.71 1.43
CA GLN A 184 12.15 8.98 1.53
C GLN A 184 12.88 10.17 0.90
N LYS A 185 14.15 10.00 0.52
CA LYS A 185 14.97 11.09 0.01
C LYS A 185 14.71 11.36 -1.47
N ALA A 186 14.90 12.63 -1.87
CA ALA A 186 15.02 12.99 -3.28
C ALA A 186 16.27 12.32 -3.88
N GLN A 187 16.13 11.74 -5.06
CA GLN A 187 17.21 11.05 -5.76
C GLN A 187 17.65 11.83 -7.01
N PRO A 188 18.92 11.73 -7.39
CA PRO A 188 19.38 12.18 -8.71
C PRO A 188 18.83 11.25 -9.80
N PHE A 189 18.64 11.78 -11.00
CA PHE A 189 18.32 10.96 -12.18
C PHE A 189 19.52 10.13 -12.67
N PRO A 190 19.29 8.91 -13.15
CA PRO A 190 18.03 8.13 -13.10
C PRO A 190 17.73 7.64 -11.67
N ILE A 191 16.48 7.73 -11.23
CA ILE A 191 16.10 7.29 -9.89
C ILE A 191 16.08 5.77 -9.78
N LYS A 192 16.27 5.27 -8.55
CA LYS A 192 16.01 3.86 -8.19
C LYS A 192 14.61 3.73 -7.60
N LEU A 193 14.00 2.57 -7.75
CA LEU A 193 12.66 2.26 -7.27
C LEU A 193 12.66 1.79 -5.80
N GLY A 194 11.51 1.43 -5.24
CA GLY A 194 11.37 1.24 -3.80
C GLY A 194 11.38 2.57 -3.02
N THR A 195 11.26 3.69 -3.71
CA THR A 195 11.40 5.05 -3.20
C THR A 195 10.07 5.79 -3.14
N THR A 196 10.05 6.88 -2.37
CA THR A 196 8.93 7.81 -2.30
C THR A 196 8.51 8.34 -3.66
N GLY A 197 7.21 8.40 -3.91
CA GLY A 197 6.64 9.01 -5.10
C GLY A 197 5.13 8.90 -5.13
N GLY A 198 4.53 9.48 -6.15
CA GLY A 198 3.09 9.45 -6.35
C GLY A 198 2.61 10.52 -7.30
N ASN A 199 1.29 10.58 -7.44
CA ASN A 199 0.64 11.55 -8.30
C ASN A 199 0.78 12.97 -7.74
N VAL A 200 1.21 13.92 -8.55
CA VAL A 200 1.42 15.31 -8.13
C VAL A 200 0.13 16.05 -7.75
N ASN A 201 -1.04 15.49 -8.08
CA ASN A 201 -2.35 16.04 -7.79
C ASN A 201 -3.02 15.35 -6.58
N ASP A 202 -2.30 14.46 -5.85
CA ASP A 202 -2.88 13.76 -4.69
C ASP A 202 -2.80 14.59 -3.42
N PHE A 203 -3.61 15.64 -3.38
CA PHE A 203 -3.74 16.52 -2.22
C PHE A 203 -5.16 17.07 -2.08
N THR A 204 -5.49 17.52 -0.87
CA THR A 204 -6.71 18.26 -0.56
C THR A 204 -6.39 19.55 0.17
N ILE A 205 -7.27 20.54 -0.01
CA ILE A 205 -7.14 21.86 0.65
C ILE A 205 -8.37 22.08 1.49
N LYS A 206 -8.18 22.34 2.78
CA LYS A 206 -9.25 22.74 3.72
C LYS A 206 -8.82 24.03 4.43
N GLY A 207 -9.40 25.14 4.03
CA GLY A 207 -8.97 26.46 4.52
C GLY A 207 -7.51 26.75 4.14
N SER A 208 -6.65 27.01 5.13
CA SER A 208 -5.21 27.23 4.94
C SER A 208 -4.36 25.95 5.08
N ILE A 209 -4.97 24.79 5.25
CA ILE A 209 -4.28 23.52 5.43
C ILE A 209 -4.30 22.75 4.12
N ILE A 210 -3.14 22.36 3.65
CA ILE A 210 -2.96 21.40 2.56
C ILE A 210 -2.61 20.06 3.18
N THR A 211 -3.35 19.02 2.81
CA THR A 211 -2.99 17.63 3.12
C THR A 211 -2.63 16.94 1.82
N CYS A 212 -1.48 16.34 1.75
CA CYS A 212 -0.98 15.61 0.59
C CYS A 212 -0.69 14.15 0.93
N CYS A 213 -0.78 13.30 -0.08
CA CYS A 213 -0.53 11.87 0.03
C CYS A 213 0.59 11.43 -0.93
N SER A 214 1.25 10.34 -0.56
CA SER A 214 2.26 9.69 -1.38
C SER A 214 2.37 8.21 -0.98
N GLY A 215 3.03 7.43 -1.82
CA GLY A 215 3.35 6.04 -1.57
C GLY A 215 4.74 5.69 -2.08
N THR A 216 4.88 4.47 -2.57
CA THR A 216 6.13 3.92 -3.10
C THR A 216 6.03 3.72 -4.61
N LEU A 217 7.06 4.14 -5.34
CA LEU A 217 7.29 3.76 -6.74
C LEU A 217 7.89 2.35 -6.74
N GLY A 218 7.09 1.35 -7.16
CA GLY A 218 7.35 -0.05 -6.82
C GLY A 218 8.43 -0.73 -7.65
N SER A 219 8.18 -0.91 -8.95
CA SER A 219 9.03 -1.67 -9.84
C SER A 219 9.00 -1.10 -11.26
N LEU A 220 10.01 -1.43 -12.07
CA LEU A 220 10.01 -1.16 -13.50
C LEU A 220 9.44 -2.36 -14.24
N VAL A 221 8.54 -2.09 -15.19
CA VAL A 221 8.02 -3.11 -16.10
C VAL A 221 8.14 -2.64 -17.54
N SER A 222 8.32 -3.57 -18.47
CA SER A 222 8.32 -3.28 -19.91
C SER A 222 7.07 -3.85 -20.56
N ARG A 223 6.47 -3.11 -21.49
CA ARG A 223 5.32 -3.53 -22.28
C ARG A 223 5.37 -2.91 -23.68
N GLY A 224 5.36 -3.73 -24.71
CA GLY A 224 5.40 -3.24 -26.08
C GLY A 224 6.64 -2.42 -26.45
N GLY A 225 7.77 -2.65 -25.79
CA GLY A 225 9.02 -1.90 -25.99
C GLY A 225 9.12 -0.58 -25.20
N ALA A 226 8.09 -0.21 -24.44
CA ALA A 226 8.12 0.95 -23.55
C ALA A 226 8.27 0.52 -22.08
N GLU A 227 8.85 1.41 -21.26
CA GLU A 227 9.07 1.21 -19.84
C GLU A 227 8.06 1.98 -19.01
N PHE A 228 7.60 1.35 -17.91
CA PHE A 228 6.60 1.92 -17.01
C PHE A 228 6.99 1.68 -15.56
N ILE A 229 6.72 2.66 -14.70
CA ILE A 229 6.68 2.44 -13.25
C ILE A 229 5.39 1.68 -12.94
N LEU A 230 5.51 0.55 -12.25
CA LEU A 230 4.42 -0.18 -11.62
C LEU A 230 4.23 0.31 -10.20
N GLY A 231 3.02 0.67 -9.84
CA GLY A 231 2.59 1.03 -8.49
C GLY A 231 1.10 0.75 -8.29
N ASN A 232 0.54 1.22 -7.18
CA ASN A 232 -0.89 1.06 -6.92
C ASN A 232 -1.74 2.11 -7.65
N ASN A 233 -3.00 1.74 -7.92
CA ASN A 233 -4.02 2.68 -8.37
C ASN A 233 -4.23 3.81 -7.36
N HIS A 234 -4.38 3.49 -6.06
CA HIS A 234 -4.62 4.53 -5.06
C HIS A 234 -3.42 5.49 -4.89
N VAL A 235 -2.19 5.11 -5.29
CA VAL A 235 -0.99 5.97 -5.25
C VAL A 235 -0.80 6.75 -6.55
N LEU A 236 -0.82 6.07 -7.71
CA LEU A 236 -0.53 6.68 -9.00
C LEU A 236 -1.78 7.28 -9.65
N ALA A 237 -2.96 6.68 -9.40
CA ALA A 237 -4.22 7.09 -10.00
C ALA A 237 -5.25 7.63 -8.99
N ARG A 238 -4.81 7.94 -7.76
CA ARG A 238 -5.64 8.61 -6.73
C ARG A 238 -6.99 7.91 -6.50
N SER A 239 -6.96 6.58 -6.30
CA SER A 239 -8.17 5.76 -6.12
C SER A 239 -9.22 5.97 -7.23
N ASP A 240 -8.82 5.78 -8.49
CA ASP A 240 -9.62 5.97 -9.71
C ASP A 240 -9.97 7.45 -10.05
N GLN A 241 -9.38 8.45 -9.37
CA GLN A 241 -9.70 9.86 -9.60
C GLN A 241 -8.78 10.51 -10.66
N ALA A 242 -7.63 9.92 -10.95
CA ALA A 242 -6.66 10.49 -11.88
C ALA A 242 -7.01 10.21 -13.35
N LYS A 243 -6.52 11.08 -14.22
CA LYS A 243 -6.61 10.92 -15.67
C LYS A 243 -5.26 10.48 -16.24
N PRO A 244 -5.24 9.70 -17.33
CA PRO A 244 -4.00 9.44 -18.07
C PRO A 244 -3.29 10.76 -18.43
N GLY A 245 -1.95 10.77 -18.29
CA GLY A 245 -1.11 11.94 -18.52
C GLY A 245 -0.78 12.72 -17.23
N GLU A 246 -1.43 12.48 -16.09
CA GLU A 246 -1.04 13.11 -14.84
C GLU A 246 0.39 12.72 -14.45
N ALA A 247 1.17 13.71 -13.99
CA ALA A 247 2.58 13.51 -13.66
C ALA A 247 2.76 12.73 -12.35
N ILE A 248 3.75 11.85 -12.35
CA ILE A 248 4.23 11.13 -11.18
C ILE A 248 5.58 11.70 -10.80
N SER A 249 5.74 12.11 -9.54
CA SER A 249 6.95 12.76 -9.07
C SER A 249 7.77 11.90 -8.09
N GLN A 250 9.07 12.15 -8.07
CA GLN A 250 10.01 11.73 -7.03
C GLN A 250 10.83 12.96 -6.58
N PRO A 251 10.90 13.24 -5.27
CA PRO A 251 10.16 12.59 -4.20
C PRO A 251 8.65 12.82 -4.32
N GLY A 252 7.87 12.01 -3.58
CA GLY A 252 6.44 12.21 -3.45
C GLY A 252 6.10 13.50 -2.69
N LEU A 253 4.85 13.95 -2.80
CA LEU A 253 4.39 15.19 -2.17
C LEU A 253 4.69 15.26 -0.67
N VAL A 254 4.48 14.14 0.05
CA VAL A 254 4.69 14.05 1.50
C VAL A 254 6.15 14.35 1.88
N ASP A 255 7.11 13.85 1.11
CA ASP A 255 8.53 14.04 1.41
C ASP A 255 9.09 15.32 0.81
N ASN A 256 8.25 16.14 0.20
CA ASN A 256 8.61 17.44 -0.37
C ASN A 256 7.67 18.57 0.12
N ARG A 257 7.13 18.44 1.34
CA ARG A 257 6.25 19.44 1.96
C ARG A 257 5.07 19.84 1.06
N CYS A 258 4.35 18.84 0.56
CA CYS A 258 3.23 18.98 -0.36
C CYS A 258 3.56 19.73 -1.68
N LYS A 259 4.82 19.79 -2.09
CA LYS A 259 5.25 20.32 -3.38
C LYS A 259 5.60 19.17 -4.32
N ALA A 260 5.27 19.33 -5.59
CA ALA A 260 5.70 18.36 -6.61
C ALA A 260 7.23 18.26 -6.65
N GLY A 261 7.75 17.04 -6.66
CA GLY A 261 9.15 16.75 -6.96
C GLY A 261 9.42 16.77 -8.47
N ASN A 262 10.53 16.14 -8.87
CA ASN A 262 10.83 15.96 -10.29
C ASN A 262 9.86 14.95 -10.91
N THR A 263 9.32 15.25 -12.09
CA THR A 263 8.50 14.30 -12.84
C THR A 263 9.37 13.17 -13.37
N VAL A 264 9.03 11.93 -12.99
CA VAL A 264 9.73 10.70 -13.40
C VAL A 264 8.93 9.84 -14.36
N ALA A 265 7.60 10.02 -14.38
CA ALA A 265 6.69 9.28 -15.25
C ALA A 265 5.36 10.03 -15.41
N HIS A 266 4.54 9.57 -16.36
CA HIS A 266 3.16 10.02 -16.54
C HIS A 266 2.19 8.84 -16.46
N LEU A 267 1.11 8.99 -15.70
CA LEU A 267 0.08 7.95 -15.56
C LEU A 267 -0.43 7.54 -16.94
N THR A 268 -0.42 6.25 -17.23
CA THR A 268 -0.87 5.71 -18.52
C THR A 268 -2.13 4.86 -18.38
N GLN A 269 -2.15 3.99 -17.36
CA GLN A 269 -3.23 3.03 -17.17
C GLN A 269 -3.39 2.74 -15.68
N ALA A 270 -4.64 2.62 -15.23
CA ALA A 270 -4.96 2.11 -13.90
C ALA A 270 -5.99 0.98 -14.03
N ALA A 271 -5.82 -0.05 -13.22
CA ALA A 271 -6.80 -1.11 -13.07
C ALA A 271 -7.92 -0.59 -12.15
N PRO A 272 -9.20 -0.49 -12.61
CA PRO A 272 -10.27 0.07 -11.80
C PRO A 272 -10.50 -0.74 -10.51
N LEU A 273 -10.44 -0.09 -9.35
CA LEU A 273 -10.45 -0.75 -8.04
C LEU A 273 -11.63 -1.70 -7.82
N LYS A 274 -12.82 -1.29 -8.25
CA LYS A 274 -14.05 -2.06 -7.98
C LYS A 274 -14.24 -3.28 -8.87
N THR A 275 -13.53 -3.40 -9.98
CA THR A 275 -13.82 -4.41 -11.01
C THR A 275 -12.62 -5.23 -11.46
N SER A 276 -11.39 -4.74 -11.25
CA SER A 276 -10.19 -5.39 -11.77
C SER A 276 -9.66 -6.54 -10.90
N GLY A 277 -10.07 -6.58 -9.61
CA GLY A 277 -9.54 -7.54 -8.64
C GLY A 277 -8.13 -7.23 -8.14
N VAL A 278 -7.53 -6.11 -8.56
CA VAL A 278 -6.22 -5.64 -8.12
C VAL A 278 -6.21 -4.12 -7.92
N ASP A 279 -5.31 -3.64 -7.07
CA ASP A 279 -4.99 -2.23 -6.89
C ASP A 279 -3.64 -1.94 -7.54
N ALA A 280 -3.65 -1.57 -8.83
CA ALA A 280 -2.44 -1.42 -9.61
C ALA A 280 -2.60 -0.37 -10.73
N ALA A 281 -1.49 0.27 -11.08
CA ALA A 281 -1.40 1.24 -12.17
C ALA A 281 -0.02 1.25 -12.83
N LEU A 282 0.05 1.74 -14.06
CA LEU A 282 1.25 1.98 -14.85
C LEU A 282 1.42 3.46 -15.17
N ALA A 283 2.64 3.95 -15.02
CA ALA A 283 3.03 5.28 -15.47
C ALA A 283 4.23 5.18 -16.43
N ALA A 284 4.09 5.73 -17.64
CA ALA A 284 5.15 5.72 -18.65
C ALA A 284 6.34 6.57 -18.17
N VAL A 285 7.53 5.98 -18.19
CA VAL A 285 8.77 6.61 -17.71
C VAL A 285 9.17 7.75 -18.65
N VAL A 286 9.56 8.91 -18.07
CA VAL A 286 10.21 9.97 -18.85
C VAL A 286 11.65 9.57 -19.17
N SER A 287 12.16 10.01 -20.33
CA SER A 287 13.54 9.65 -20.75
C SER A 287 14.57 9.93 -19.67
N GLY A 288 15.33 8.90 -19.26
CA GLY A 288 16.34 8.99 -18.19
C GLY A 288 15.77 9.19 -16.79
N GLY A 289 14.47 9.07 -16.60
CA GLY A 289 13.81 9.29 -15.30
C GLY A 289 14.07 8.17 -14.29
N VAL A 290 14.13 6.91 -14.74
CA VAL A 290 14.28 5.71 -13.91
C VAL A 290 15.48 4.89 -14.40
N ASP A 291 16.18 4.24 -13.48
CA ASP A 291 17.24 3.28 -13.79
C ASP A 291 16.66 2.11 -14.61
N SER A 292 17.12 1.98 -15.85
CA SER A 292 16.60 1.00 -16.83
C SER A 292 16.90 -0.45 -16.46
N SER A 293 17.76 -0.71 -15.47
CA SER A 293 17.93 -2.06 -14.90
C SER A 293 16.79 -2.47 -13.96
N GLY A 294 15.90 -1.54 -13.59
CA GLY A 294 14.83 -1.76 -12.64
C GLY A 294 15.30 -1.86 -11.19
N THR A 295 16.46 -1.27 -10.87
CA THR A 295 17.06 -1.28 -9.52
C THR A 295 16.09 -0.76 -8.47
N ILE A 296 15.94 -1.52 -7.38
CA ILE A 296 15.16 -1.16 -6.18
C ILE A 296 16.14 -0.96 -5.02
N LEU A 297 15.92 0.10 -4.22
CA LEU A 297 16.74 0.40 -3.04
C LEU A 297 16.75 -0.79 -2.06
N ASP A 298 17.88 -1.07 -1.46
CA ASP A 298 18.12 -2.05 -0.38
C ASP A 298 17.79 -3.52 -0.74
N LEU A 299 17.48 -3.85 -2.00
CA LEU A 299 17.01 -5.19 -2.38
C LEU A 299 18.17 -6.19 -2.62
N GLY A 300 19.42 -5.76 -2.54
CA GLY A 300 20.58 -6.58 -2.81
C GLY A 300 21.04 -7.47 -1.67
N THR A 301 22.12 -8.21 -1.92
CA THR A 301 22.71 -9.20 -1.01
C THR A 301 23.42 -8.59 0.20
N ASN A 302 23.67 -7.27 0.19
CA ASN A 302 24.28 -6.51 1.28
C ASN A 302 23.47 -5.27 1.65
N GLN A 303 22.16 -5.31 1.42
CA GLN A 303 21.27 -4.14 1.53
C GLN A 303 21.69 -2.99 0.59
N ASP A 304 22.37 -3.32 -0.48
CA ASP A 304 22.68 -2.44 -1.60
C ASP A 304 21.48 -2.41 -2.59
N PRO A 305 21.38 -1.38 -3.42
CA PRO A 305 20.37 -1.37 -4.46
C PRO A 305 20.60 -2.45 -5.50
N ALA A 306 19.56 -3.22 -5.82
CA ALA A 306 19.62 -4.27 -6.84
C ALA A 306 18.27 -4.40 -7.58
N PRO A 307 18.26 -4.85 -8.85
CA PRO A 307 17.03 -5.17 -9.54
C PRO A 307 16.40 -6.45 -8.95
N PRO A 308 15.07 -6.60 -8.98
CA PRO A 308 14.44 -7.88 -8.67
C PRO A 308 14.83 -8.93 -9.71
N ALA A 309 14.58 -10.20 -9.47
CA ALA A 309 14.72 -11.21 -10.51
C ALA A 309 13.71 -10.98 -11.65
N GLY A 310 14.13 -11.24 -12.89
CA GLY A 310 13.26 -11.10 -14.07
C GLY A 310 12.18 -12.17 -14.19
N THR A 311 12.23 -13.23 -13.37
CA THR A 311 11.24 -14.30 -13.31
C THR A 311 10.37 -14.19 -12.07
N LEU A 312 9.07 -14.51 -12.21
CA LEU A 312 8.11 -14.39 -11.11
C LEU A 312 8.12 -15.63 -10.21
N ALA A 313 7.73 -15.47 -8.94
CA ALA A 313 7.41 -16.56 -8.04
C ALA A 313 5.91 -16.53 -7.67
N THR A 314 5.33 -17.71 -7.46
CA THR A 314 3.99 -17.85 -6.91
C THR A 314 4.06 -17.86 -5.39
N ALA A 315 3.24 -17.05 -4.73
CA ALA A 315 3.20 -17.04 -3.27
C ALA A 315 2.85 -18.43 -2.70
N ALA A 316 3.64 -18.89 -1.75
CA ALA A 316 3.40 -20.12 -1.01
C ALA A 316 3.33 -19.80 0.49
N MET A 317 2.54 -20.61 1.22
CA MET A 317 2.46 -20.50 2.68
C MET A 317 3.84 -20.67 3.31
N GLY A 318 4.21 -19.75 4.19
CA GLY A 318 5.50 -19.77 4.83
C GLY A 318 6.68 -19.27 3.99
N MET A 319 6.48 -18.92 2.73
CA MET A 319 7.51 -18.31 1.89
C MET A 319 8.11 -17.09 2.58
N ALA A 320 9.41 -17.05 2.75
CA ALA A 320 10.11 -15.89 3.26
C ALA A 320 10.12 -14.78 2.19
N VAL A 321 9.67 -13.60 2.57
CA VAL A 321 9.50 -12.47 1.64
C VAL A 321 10.16 -11.21 2.16
N ALA A 322 10.57 -10.35 1.23
CA ALA A 322 11.13 -9.04 1.50
C ALA A 322 10.44 -7.97 0.65
N LYS A 323 10.50 -6.72 1.10
CA LYS A 323 10.14 -5.54 0.30
C LYS A 323 11.00 -4.35 0.71
N SER A 324 11.25 -3.44 -0.22
CA SER A 324 11.80 -2.12 0.07
C SER A 324 10.76 -1.07 -0.30
N GLY A 325 10.47 -0.14 0.60
CA GLY A 325 9.42 0.85 0.43
C GLY A 325 9.69 2.14 1.18
N ARG A 326 8.91 3.15 0.84
CA ARG A 326 9.08 4.53 1.31
C ARG A 326 9.19 4.64 2.82
N SER A 327 8.29 4.01 3.56
CA SER A 327 8.11 4.34 4.99
C SER A 327 8.94 3.48 5.91
N SER A 328 9.13 2.22 5.61
CA SER A 328 9.86 1.29 6.47
C SER A 328 11.16 0.76 5.85
N GLY A 329 11.54 1.22 4.63
CA GLY A 329 12.73 0.72 3.95
C GLY A 329 12.64 -0.78 3.66
N LEU A 330 13.77 -1.48 3.80
CA LEU A 330 13.83 -2.93 3.69
C LEU A 330 13.25 -3.60 4.93
N THR A 331 12.22 -4.42 4.72
CA THR A 331 11.64 -5.29 5.75
C THR A 331 11.47 -6.70 5.21
N CYS A 332 11.52 -7.68 6.10
CA CYS A 332 11.35 -9.09 5.78
C CYS A 332 10.32 -9.74 6.71
N SER A 333 9.60 -10.73 6.20
CA SER A 333 8.63 -11.54 6.93
C SER A 333 8.32 -12.82 6.17
N SER A 334 7.16 -13.42 6.40
CA SER A 334 6.70 -14.60 5.67
C SER A 334 5.24 -14.52 5.27
N VAL A 335 4.86 -15.23 4.20
CA VAL A 335 3.48 -15.35 3.75
C VAL A 335 2.67 -16.12 4.80
N GLN A 336 1.65 -15.47 5.35
CA GLN A 336 0.77 -16.01 6.40
C GLN A 336 -0.46 -16.71 5.80
N THR A 337 -1.11 -16.08 4.81
CA THR A 337 -2.24 -16.67 4.09
C THR A 337 -2.18 -16.39 2.61
N ILE A 338 -2.72 -17.30 1.82
CA ILE A 338 -2.90 -17.21 0.37
C ILE A 338 -4.37 -17.42 0.01
N ASN A 339 -4.73 -17.16 -1.24
CA ASN A 339 -6.11 -17.27 -1.71
C ASN A 339 -7.08 -16.49 -0.80
N THR A 340 -6.65 -15.34 -0.26
CA THR A 340 -7.42 -14.60 0.72
C THR A 340 -8.44 -13.70 0.05
N SER A 341 -9.70 -13.80 0.44
CA SER A 341 -10.72 -12.80 0.16
C SER A 341 -10.72 -11.78 1.29
N VAL A 342 -10.53 -10.49 0.99
CA VAL A 342 -10.33 -9.45 2.00
C VAL A 342 -11.06 -8.17 1.63
N ARG A 343 -11.61 -7.48 2.62
CA ARG A 343 -12.22 -6.15 2.51
C ARG A 343 -11.20 -5.08 2.82
N ILE A 344 -11.03 -4.14 1.91
CA ILE A 344 -10.10 -3.01 2.04
C ILE A 344 -10.88 -1.72 1.99
N ASP A 345 -10.64 -0.84 2.94
CA ASP A 345 -11.23 0.49 2.98
C ASP A 345 -10.34 1.51 2.28
N TYR A 346 -10.94 2.32 1.42
CA TYR A 346 -10.32 3.38 0.63
C TYR A 346 -10.96 4.73 0.93
N GLN A 347 -10.26 5.80 0.61
CA GLN A 347 -10.79 7.15 0.55
C GLN A 347 -10.72 7.68 -0.89
N THR A 348 -11.72 8.48 -1.29
CA THR A 348 -11.76 9.09 -2.63
C THR A 348 -10.83 10.28 -2.78
N SER A 349 -10.24 10.79 -1.71
CA SER A 349 -9.25 11.86 -1.74
C SER A 349 -8.33 11.80 -0.55
N CYS A 350 -7.14 12.39 -0.68
CA CYS A 350 -6.16 12.50 0.40
C CYS A 350 -6.78 13.20 1.62
N ASN A 351 -6.82 12.54 2.78
CA ASN A 351 -7.40 13.00 4.04
C ASN A 351 -8.85 13.51 3.93
N GLY A 352 -9.69 12.77 3.18
CA GLY A 352 -11.09 13.15 3.05
C GLY A 352 -11.83 12.41 1.96
N GLY A 353 -12.93 13.03 1.53
CA GLY A 353 -13.83 12.41 0.58
C GLY A 353 -14.69 11.32 1.20
N THR A 354 -15.29 10.50 0.36
CA THR A 354 -16.12 9.38 0.76
C THR A 354 -15.25 8.13 0.99
N THR A 355 -15.43 7.48 2.12
CA THR A 355 -14.85 6.15 2.35
C THR A 355 -15.69 5.10 1.62
N PHE A 356 -15.02 4.16 0.96
CA PHE A 356 -15.66 3.02 0.31
C PHE A 356 -14.82 1.75 0.53
N THR A 357 -15.49 0.61 0.56
CA THR A 357 -14.86 -0.69 0.76
C THR A 357 -14.86 -1.47 -0.55
N VAL A 358 -13.72 -2.08 -0.88
CA VAL A 358 -13.58 -3.02 -2.00
C VAL A 358 -13.25 -4.40 -1.43
N THR A 359 -13.88 -5.44 -1.97
CA THR A 359 -13.52 -6.82 -1.66
C THR A 359 -12.62 -7.34 -2.77
N PHE A 360 -11.40 -7.73 -2.42
CA PHE A 360 -10.47 -8.40 -3.31
C PHE A 360 -10.40 -9.88 -3.00
N ASN A 361 -10.36 -10.71 -4.02
CA ASN A 361 -10.24 -12.17 -3.90
C ASN A 361 -8.86 -12.63 -4.33
N ASN A 362 -8.44 -13.78 -3.84
CA ASN A 362 -7.15 -14.40 -4.19
C ASN A 362 -5.94 -13.54 -3.82
N GLN A 363 -5.96 -12.90 -2.65
CA GLN A 363 -4.88 -12.05 -2.18
C GLN A 363 -3.86 -12.83 -1.36
N VAL A 364 -2.65 -12.26 -1.24
CA VAL A 364 -1.57 -12.73 -0.38
C VAL A 364 -1.56 -11.87 0.89
N VAL A 365 -1.53 -12.48 2.06
CA VAL A 365 -1.31 -11.77 3.33
C VAL A 365 0.05 -12.18 3.89
N VAL A 366 0.89 -11.18 4.12
CA VAL A 366 2.18 -11.33 4.80
C VAL A 366 1.98 -11.03 6.28
N GLY A 367 2.46 -11.90 7.14
CA GLY A 367 2.27 -11.78 8.59
C GLY A 367 3.17 -10.72 9.23
N GLY A 368 2.71 -10.22 10.39
CA GLY A 368 3.43 -9.25 11.21
C GLY A 368 3.10 -7.80 10.88
N GLY A 369 2.65 -7.06 11.90
CA GLY A 369 2.27 -5.64 11.78
C GLY A 369 3.43 -4.69 11.49
N SER A 370 4.67 -5.16 11.54
CA SER A 370 5.88 -4.37 11.24
C SER A 370 6.44 -4.60 9.83
N PHE A 371 5.82 -5.45 9.00
CA PHE A 371 6.30 -5.67 7.63
C PHE A 371 6.07 -4.46 6.74
N SER A 372 4.97 -3.73 6.93
CA SER A 372 4.70 -2.49 6.20
C SER A 372 4.11 -1.40 7.10
N ALA A 373 4.24 -0.18 6.65
CA ALA A 373 3.63 1.01 7.23
C ALA A 373 2.90 1.82 6.15
N ALA A 374 2.09 2.79 6.57
CA ALA A 374 1.45 3.74 5.66
C ALA A 374 2.51 4.42 4.78
N GLY A 375 2.33 4.38 3.46
CA GLY A 375 3.28 4.87 2.46
C GLY A 375 4.17 3.81 1.81
N ASP A 376 4.17 2.55 2.31
CA ASP A 376 4.82 1.43 1.62
C ASP A 376 3.96 0.86 0.48
N SER A 377 2.70 1.29 0.35
CA SER A 377 1.83 0.95 -0.79
C SER A 377 2.53 1.25 -2.11
N GLY A 378 2.53 0.27 -3.01
CA GLY A 378 3.29 0.27 -4.26
C GLY A 378 4.57 -0.55 -4.21
N SER A 379 5.09 -0.90 -3.02
CA SER A 379 6.30 -1.72 -2.90
C SER A 379 6.12 -3.09 -3.57
N LEU A 380 7.17 -3.55 -4.25
CA LEU A 380 7.24 -4.91 -4.76
C LEU A 380 7.61 -5.85 -3.62
N ILE A 381 6.78 -6.86 -3.37
CA ILE A 381 7.10 -7.97 -2.46
C ILE A 381 7.80 -9.04 -3.28
N VAL A 382 8.98 -9.46 -2.84
CA VAL A 382 9.78 -10.50 -3.49
C VAL A 382 10.04 -11.67 -2.55
N ASP A 383 10.30 -12.85 -3.09
CA ASP A 383 10.91 -13.96 -2.35
C ASP A 383 12.29 -13.51 -1.85
N SER A 384 12.55 -13.60 -0.56
CA SER A 384 13.81 -13.12 0.02
C SER A 384 15.04 -13.98 -0.33
N GLN A 385 14.84 -15.21 -0.85
CA GLN A 385 15.93 -16.11 -1.23
C GLN A 385 16.34 -15.92 -2.69
N THR A 386 15.41 -15.48 -3.55
CA THR A 386 15.61 -15.44 -5.01
C THR A 386 15.38 -14.07 -5.62
N ALA A 387 14.90 -13.09 -4.83
CA ALA A 387 14.43 -11.76 -5.28
C ALA A 387 13.36 -11.82 -6.39
N GLN A 388 12.69 -12.98 -6.57
CA GLN A 388 11.61 -13.13 -7.54
C GLN A 388 10.37 -12.36 -7.08
N PRO A 389 9.75 -11.53 -7.95
CA PRO A 389 8.50 -10.86 -7.64
C PRO A 389 7.38 -11.84 -7.28
N VAL A 390 6.69 -11.57 -6.15
CA VAL A 390 5.60 -12.38 -5.58
C VAL A 390 4.29 -11.62 -5.60
N ALA A 391 4.30 -10.36 -5.12
CA ALA A 391 3.09 -9.54 -4.99
C ALA A 391 3.40 -8.04 -5.04
N LEU A 392 2.37 -7.23 -5.30
CA LEU A 392 2.38 -5.77 -5.17
C LEU A 392 1.63 -5.38 -3.90
N LEU A 393 2.32 -4.76 -2.95
CA LEU A 393 1.78 -4.31 -1.67
C LEU A 393 0.79 -3.17 -1.87
N TYR A 394 -0.41 -3.24 -1.26
CA TYR A 394 -1.40 -2.17 -1.40
C TYR A 394 -2.18 -1.82 -0.13
N GLY A 395 -2.08 -2.60 0.91
CA GLY A 395 -2.80 -2.34 2.15
C GLY A 395 -2.30 -3.16 3.32
N GLY A 396 -2.83 -2.87 4.49
CA GLY A 396 -2.49 -3.60 5.70
C GLY A 396 -3.24 -3.11 6.93
N ASN A 397 -2.92 -3.74 8.04
CA ASN A 397 -3.38 -3.38 9.38
C ASN A 397 -2.33 -3.80 10.43
N SER A 398 -2.70 -3.77 11.71
CA SER A 398 -1.79 -4.11 12.80
C SER A 398 -1.31 -5.57 12.84
N THR A 399 -1.92 -6.49 12.09
CA THR A 399 -1.60 -7.92 12.12
C THR A 399 -0.98 -8.44 10.83
N GLY A 400 -1.13 -7.72 9.72
CA GLY A 400 -0.62 -8.19 8.45
C GLY A 400 -0.69 -7.17 7.32
N THR A 401 0.03 -7.48 6.26
CA THR A 401 0.14 -6.71 5.04
C THR A 401 -0.50 -7.47 3.89
N VAL A 402 -1.27 -6.79 3.06
CA VAL A 402 -1.95 -7.38 1.90
C VAL A 402 -1.27 -6.99 0.60
N GLY A 403 -1.02 -7.99 -0.26
CA GLY A 403 -0.47 -7.82 -1.60
C GLY A 403 -1.32 -8.47 -2.68
N ASN A 404 -1.45 -7.80 -3.82
CA ASN A 404 -2.01 -8.42 -5.03
C ASN A 404 -0.98 -9.38 -5.63
N PRO A 405 -1.31 -10.65 -5.92
CA PRO A 405 -0.40 -11.56 -6.62
C PRO A 405 0.14 -10.92 -7.90
N ILE A 406 1.46 -10.92 -8.09
CA ILE A 406 2.09 -10.16 -9.19
C ILE A 406 1.59 -10.59 -10.56
N GLN A 407 1.34 -11.88 -10.79
CA GLN A 407 0.80 -12.36 -12.05
C GLN A 407 -0.59 -11.78 -12.35
N ALA A 408 -1.45 -11.62 -11.32
CA ALA A 408 -2.77 -11.00 -11.47
C ALA A 408 -2.64 -9.51 -11.81
N VAL A 409 -1.69 -8.81 -11.16
CA VAL A 409 -1.37 -7.41 -11.44
C VAL A 409 -0.97 -7.21 -12.91
N LEU A 410 0.01 -7.96 -13.37
CA LEU A 410 0.49 -7.84 -14.76
C LEU A 410 -0.62 -8.18 -15.78
N THR A 411 -1.43 -9.20 -15.49
CA THR A 411 -2.56 -9.58 -16.34
C THR A 411 -3.63 -8.49 -16.41
N ALA A 412 -3.96 -7.85 -15.29
CA ALA A 412 -4.94 -6.75 -15.24
C ALA A 412 -4.46 -5.49 -16.00
N LEU A 413 -3.14 -5.31 -16.11
CA LEU A 413 -2.50 -4.18 -16.77
C LEU A 413 -2.05 -4.49 -18.21
N LYS A 414 -2.58 -5.55 -18.82
CA LYS A 414 -2.36 -5.82 -20.25
C LYS A 414 -2.79 -4.62 -21.10
N ASP A 415 -2.09 -4.40 -22.19
CA ASP A 415 -2.45 -3.35 -23.14
C ASP A 415 -3.83 -3.64 -23.77
N PRO A 416 -4.79 -2.72 -23.67
CA PRO A 416 -6.14 -2.98 -24.16
C PRO A 416 -6.24 -3.12 -25.68
N SER A 417 -5.27 -2.61 -26.43
CA SER A 417 -5.26 -2.63 -27.91
C SER A 417 -4.51 -3.84 -28.46
N SER A 418 -3.32 -4.13 -27.93
CA SER A 418 -2.45 -5.23 -28.41
C SER A 418 -2.59 -6.51 -27.61
N GLY A 419 -3.15 -6.45 -26.40
CA GLY A 419 -3.19 -7.57 -25.45
C GLY A 419 -1.83 -7.88 -24.80
N ALA A 420 -0.78 -7.10 -25.06
CA ALA A 420 0.54 -7.30 -24.50
C ALA A 420 0.51 -7.18 -22.96
N VAL A 421 1.01 -8.19 -22.28
CA VAL A 421 1.12 -8.21 -20.81
C VAL A 421 2.46 -7.60 -20.40
N PRO A 422 2.50 -6.69 -19.40
CA PRO A 422 3.77 -6.18 -18.89
C PRO A 422 4.65 -7.29 -18.32
N ALA A 423 5.96 -7.17 -18.48
CA ALA A 423 6.97 -8.02 -17.86
C ALA A 423 7.82 -7.20 -16.88
N VAL A 424 8.14 -7.75 -15.73
CA VAL A 424 9.04 -7.09 -14.78
C VAL A 424 10.43 -6.97 -15.38
N VAL A 425 11.00 -5.78 -15.34
CA VAL A 425 12.40 -5.54 -15.67
C VAL A 425 13.24 -5.94 -14.47
N GLY A 426 14.15 -6.89 -14.67
CA GLY A 426 14.94 -7.43 -13.58
C GLY A 426 16.18 -8.18 -14.06
N GLY A 427 16.95 -8.67 -13.08
CA GLY A 427 18.20 -9.39 -13.26
C GLY A 427 18.10 -10.91 -13.00
N PRO A 428 19.24 -11.54 -12.76
CA PRO A 428 19.29 -12.91 -12.27
C PRO A 428 18.73 -13.01 -10.84
N GLN A 429 18.39 -14.23 -10.42
CA GLN A 429 18.01 -14.51 -9.04
C GLN A 429 19.17 -14.24 -8.07
N HIS A 430 18.85 -13.66 -6.92
CA HIS A 430 19.78 -13.42 -5.81
C HIS A 430 19.02 -13.39 -4.48
N SER A 431 19.71 -13.54 -3.36
CA SER A 431 19.10 -13.37 -2.04
C SER A 431 19.02 -11.90 -1.64
N VAL A 432 18.04 -11.57 -0.82
CA VAL A 432 17.90 -10.25 -0.18
C VAL A 432 18.47 -10.33 1.23
N ALA A 433 19.33 -9.37 1.61
CA ALA A 433 19.94 -9.32 2.94
C ALA A 433 18.96 -8.77 3.99
N CYS A 434 18.11 -9.63 4.51
CA CYS A 434 17.12 -9.27 5.52
C CYS A 434 17.79 -8.78 6.82
N PRO A 435 17.27 -7.68 7.44
CA PRO A 435 17.72 -7.25 8.76
C PRO A 435 17.59 -8.36 9.82
N ALA A 436 18.55 -8.48 10.73
CA ALA A 436 18.56 -9.53 11.74
C ALA A 436 17.31 -9.55 12.64
N SER A 437 16.69 -8.39 12.87
CA SER A 437 15.43 -8.24 13.59
C SER A 437 14.22 -8.87 12.89
N SER A 438 14.30 -9.05 11.56
CA SER A 438 13.26 -9.64 10.73
C SER A 438 13.48 -11.13 10.46
N ALA A 439 14.72 -11.62 10.59
CA ALA A 439 15.08 -13.00 10.27
C ALA A 439 14.43 -14.06 11.19
N ALA A 440 14.02 -13.68 12.40
CA ALA A 440 13.35 -14.58 13.36
C ALA A 440 11.93 -15.00 12.93
N GLN A 441 11.31 -14.28 11.99
CA GLN A 441 9.95 -14.58 11.51
C GLN A 441 9.94 -15.51 10.26
N ALA A 442 11.09 -15.76 9.66
CA ALA A 442 11.21 -16.55 8.44
C ALA A 442 11.20 -18.09 8.63
N ASN A 443 11.15 -18.59 9.87
CA ASN A 443 11.09 -20.04 10.17
C ASN A 443 9.65 -20.58 10.10
N SER A 444 9.00 -20.44 8.95
CA SER A 444 7.66 -20.97 8.74
C SER A 444 7.71 -22.29 7.95
N VAL A 445 6.97 -23.26 8.43
CA VAL A 445 6.80 -24.55 7.74
C VAL A 445 5.99 -24.33 6.46
N MET A 446 6.51 -24.79 5.34
CA MET A 446 5.80 -24.79 4.05
C MET A 446 4.74 -25.89 4.08
N LEU A 447 3.47 -25.52 3.94
CA LEU A 447 2.38 -26.48 3.79
C LEU A 447 2.51 -27.27 2.47
N SER A 448 2.12 -28.53 2.48
CA SER A 448 2.04 -29.32 1.26
C SER A 448 0.97 -28.74 0.32
N GLU A 449 1.20 -28.86 -0.98
CA GLU A 449 0.25 -28.38 -1.98
C GLU A 449 -1.14 -29.07 -1.82
N GLN A 450 -1.15 -30.34 -1.43
CA GLN A 450 -2.37 -31.10 -1.20
C GLN A 450 -3.22 -30.50 -0.05
N GLU A 451 -2.58 -30.11 1.06
CA GLU A 451 -3.26 -29.44 2.18
C GLU A 451 -3.80 -28.07 1.77
N VAL A 452 -3.02 -27.29 1.02
CA VAL A 452 -3.45 -26.00 0.49
C VAL A 452 -4.64 -26.15 -0.45
N GLN A 453 -4.63 -27.14 -1.36
CA GLN A 453 -5.72 -27.42 -2.29
C GLN A 453 -6.98 -27.86 -1.54
N ARG A 454 -6.85 -28.75 -0.55
CA ARG A 454 -7.96 -29.21 0.31
C ARG A 454 -8.64 -28.02 1.00
N ALA A 455 -7.88 -27.19 1.68
CA ALA A 455 -8.41 -26.03 2.41
C ALA A 455 -8.98 -24.98 1.45
N THR A 456 -8.35 -24.76 0.29
CA THR A 456 -8.85 -23.84 -0.74
C THR A 456 -10.21 -24.28 -1.26
N ALA A 457 -10.40 -25.57 -1.51
CA ALA A 457 -11.69 -26.11 -1.97
C ALA A 457 -12.80 -25.90 -0.92
N VAL A 458 -12.49 -26.06 0.38
CA VAL A 458 -13.43 -25.77 1.47
C VAL A 458 -13.70 -24.27 1.56
N LYS A 459 -12.67 -23.43 1.49
CA LYS A 459 -12.82 -21.97 1.48
C LYS A 459 -13.79 -21.53 0.39
N LEU A 460 -13.59 -21.94 -0.86
CA LEU A 460 -14.42 -21.54 -2.00
C LEU A 460 -15.89 -21.91 -1.83
N ARG A 461 -16.21 -23.04 -1.16
CA ARG A 461 -17.60 -23.42 -0.88
C ARG A 461 -18.27 -22.55 0.19
N HIS A 462 -17.49 -22.03 1.13
CA HIS A 462 -18.04 -21.37 2.32
C HIS A 462 -17.77 -19.87 2.41
N GLU A 463 -16.86 -19.32 1.59
CA GLU A 463 -16.40 -17.92 1.74
C GLU A 463 -17.53 -16.89 1.64
N VAL A 464 -18.48 -17.07 0.70
CA VAL A 464 -19.60 -16.15 0.53
C VAL A 464 -20.44 -16.09 1.82
N ARG A 465 -20.71 -17.26 2.43
CA ARG A 465 -21.44 -17.35 3.69
C ARG A 465 -20.63 -16.74 4.85
N LEU A 466 -19.33 -17.04 4.94
CA LEU A 466 -18.46 -16.52 5.99
C LEU A 466 -18.31 -15.00 5.85
N MET A 467 -18.07 -14.50 4.63
CA MET A 467 -17.97 -13.08 4.35
C MET A 467 -19.30 -12.33 4.41
N SER A 468 -20.46 -13.02 4.54
CA SER A 468 -21.75 -12.34 4.76
C SER A 468 -21.86 -11.78 6.18
N ASP A 469 -21.12 -12.30 7.16
CA ASP A 469 -21.01 -11.70 8.48
C ASP A 469 -20.20 -10.37 8.38
N PRO A 470 -20.78 -9.24 8.82
CA PRO A 470 -20.09 -7.95 8.77
C PRO A 470 -18.86 -7.87 9.69
N ALA A 471 -18.73 -8.79 10.65
CA ALA A 471 -17.53 -8.88 11.49
C ALA A 471 -16.37 -9.58 10.76
N VAL A 472 -16.63 -10.42 9.76
CA VAL A 472 -15.59 -11.09 8.98
C VAL A 472 -15.07 -10.17 7.89
N ILE A 473 -13.83 -9.73 8.01
CA ILE A 473 -13.18 -8.81 7.06
C ILE A 473 -12.24 -9.51 6.09
N GLY A 474 -11.95 -10.80 6.31
CA GLY A 474 -11.18 -11.62 5.38
C GLY A 474 -11.25 -13.10 5.68
N VAL A 475 -11.15 -13.93 4.64
CA VAL A 475 -11.08 -15.39 4.72
C VAL A 475 -9.98 -15.89 3.80
N GLY A 476 -8.97 -16.56 4.34
CA GLY A 476 -7.81 -17.08 3.62
C GLY A 476 -7.49 -18.52 3.99
N VAL A 477 -6.47 -19.07 3.33
CA VAL A 477 -5.88 -20.36 3.67
C VAL A 477 -4.54 -20.13 4.33
N GLY A 478 -4.34 -20.68 5.52
CA GLY A 478 -3.14 -20.54 6.32
C GLY A 478 -2.80 -21.82 7.07
N ALA A 479 -1.75 -21.81 7.91
CA ALA A 479 -1.40 -22.92 8.77
C ALA A 479 -2.31 -22.99 10.01
N SER A 480 -2.66 -24.20 10.44
CA SER A 480 -3.36 -24.44 11.70
C SER A 480 -2.47 -24.09 12.91
N ASP A 481 -3.09 -23.66 14.02
CA ASP A 481 -2.38 -23.41 15.27
C ASP A 481 -2.00 -24.71 15.99
N ASP A 482 -2.81 -25.76 15.86
CA ASP A 482 -2.61 -27.03 16.55
C ASP A 482 -1.60 -27.94 15.83
N ASN A 483 -1.60 -27.90 14.51
CA ASN A 483 -0.68 -28.67 13.67
C ASN A 483 -0.21 -27.82 12.48
N ARG A 484 1.07 -27.45 12.49
CA ARG A 484 1.64 -26.57 11.45
C ARG A 484 1.70 -27.20 10.06
N ASP A 485 1.62 -28.53 9.97
CA ASP A 485 1.61 -29.25 8.69
C ASP A 485 0.20 -29.37 8.09
N GLU A 486 -0.83 -28.91 8.81
CA GLU A 486 -2.21 -28.87 8.34
C GLU A 486 -2.63 -27.46 7.95
N ALA A 487 -3.37 -27.36 6.83
CA ALA A 487 -3.98 -26.12 6.42
C ALA A 487 -5.28 -25.84 7.22
N ALA A 488 -5.52 -24.55 7.49
CA ALA A 488 -6.72 -24.05 8.14
C ALA A 488 -7.39 -22.95 7.31
N LEU A 489 -8.69 -22.75 7.51
CA LEU A 489 -9.38 -21.53 7.10
C LEU A 489 -9.05 -20.43 8.12
N VAL A 490 -8.34 -19.40 7.69
CA VAL A 490 -8.00 -18.25 8.52
C VAL A 490 -9.04 -17.16 8.29
N LEU A 491 -9.75 -16.79 9.36
CA LEU A 491 -10.76 -15.75 9.36
C LEU A 491 -10.18 -14.50 10.06
N TYR A 492 -10.07 -13.42 9.33
CA TYR A 492 -9.75 -12.10 9.88
C TYR A 492 -11.04 -11.43 10.32
N VAL A 493 -11.13 -11.05 11.57
CA VAL A 493 -12.36 -10.57 12.21
C VAL A 493 -12.12 -9.19 12.81
N ASP A 494 -13.01 -8.27 12.46
CA ASP A 494 -13.05 -6.92 13.03
C ASP A 494 -13.28 -7.00 14.55
N ARG A 495 -12.26 -6.67 15.32
CA ARG A 495 -12.29 -6.77 16.80
C ARG A 495 -13.35 -5.88 17.46
N GLU A 496 -13.85 -4.89 16.72
CA GLU A 496 -14.87 -3.97 17.22
C GLU A 496 -16.30 -4.50 17.02
N LYS A 497 -16.45 -5.63 16.35
CA LYS A 497 -17.75 -6.22 16.04
C LYS A 497 -17.97 -7.54 16.74
N THR A 498 -19.22 -7.79 17.12
CA THR A 498 -19.63 -9.09 17.63
C THR A 498 -19.64 -10.09 16.50
N LEU A 499 -18.86 -11.15 16.64
CA LEU A 499 -18.78 -12.26 15.69
C LEU A 499 -19.83 -13.32 16.02
N ALA A 500 -20.53 -13.82 15.01
CA ALA A 500 -21.33 -15.04 15.15
C ALA A 500 -20.40 -16.24 15.44
N ALA A 501 -20.88 -17.23 16.18
CA ALA A 501 -20.08 -18.41 16.53
C ALA A 501 -19.56 -19.11 15.27
N ILE A 502 -18.22 -19.18 15.13
CA ILE A 502 -17.56 -19.90 14.05
C ILE A 502 -17.26 -21.33 14.53
N PRO A 503 -17.67 -22.36 13.78
CA PRO A 503 -17.30 -23.74 14.08
C PRO A 503 -15.77 -23.90 14.08
N VAL A 504 -15.22 -24.72 14.99
CA VAL A 504 -13.78 -25.04 15.05
C VAL A 504 -13.27 -25.77 13.80
N GLN A 505 -14.18 -26.35 13.02
CA GLN A 505 -13.93 -27.00 11.72
C GLN A 505 -15.09 -26.76 10.76
N ILE A 506 -14.76 -26.62 9.47
CA ILE A 506 -15.71 -26.57 8.36
C ILE A 506 -15.28 -27.62 7.33
N ASP A 507 -16.15 -28.58 7.01
CA ASP A 507 -15.86 -29.70 6.10
C ASP A 507 -14.50 -30.39 6.39
N GLY A 508 -14.20 -30.60 7.69
CA GLY A 508 -12.97 -31.25 8.13
C GLY A 508 -11.71 -30.39 8.07
N VAL A 509 -11.81 -29.12 7.64
CA VAL A 509 -10.70 -28.15 7.70
C VAL A 509 -10.86 -27.29 8.96
N ARG A 510 -9.81 -27.16 9.76
CA ARG A 510 -9.81 -26.35 10.97
C ARG A 510 -10.03 -24.88 10.64
N THR A 511 -10.61 -24.14 11.58
CA THR A 511 -10.75 -22.69 11.49
C THR A 511 -9.84 -22.02 12.48
N LYS A 512 -9.16 -20.95 12.05
CA LYS A 512 -8.32 -20.07 12.85
C LYS A 512 -8.89 -18.67 12.78
N VAL A 513 -9.16 -18.06 13.92
CA VAL A 513 -9.71 -16.70 14.00
C VAL A 513 -8.62 -15.73 14.44
N ILE A 514 -8.40 -14.69 13.64
CA ILE A 514 -7.49 -13.59 13.94
C ILE A 514 -8.33 -12.33 14.14
N ALA A 515 -8.48 -11.90 15.40
CA ALA A 515 -9.11 -10.62 15.72
C ALA A 515 -8.16 -9.47 15.41
N THR A 516 -8.58 -8.54 14.57
CA THR A 516 -7.74 -7.45 14.08
C THR A 516 -8.59 -6.21 13.76
N ASP A 517 -7.94 -5.10 13.48
CA ASP A 517 -8.54 -3.90 12.89
C ASP A 517 -8.81 -4.12 11.39
N ARG A 518 -9.61 -3.22 10.81
CA ARG A 518 -9.93 -3.28 9.38
C ARG A 518 -8.68 -3.05 8.54
N PHE A 519 -8.62 -3.70 7.38
CA PHE A 519 -7.56 -3.44 6.41
C PHE A 519 -7.83 -2.13 5.65
N HIS A 520 -6.81 -1.34 5.49
CA HIS A 520 -6.87 -0.07 4.77
C HIS A 520 -5.84 -0.03 3.65
N ALA A 521 -6.18 0.62 2.55
CA ALA A 521 -5.20 1.08 1.59
C ALA A 521 -4.44 2.25 2.23
N THR A 522 -3.14 2.11 2.37
CA THR A 522 -2.33 2.97 3.24
C THR A 522 -1.38 3.85 2.43
N SER A 523 -1.87 4.98 1.91
CA SER A 523 -0.98 6.09 1.57
C SER A 523 -0.60 6.86 2.84
N THR A 524 0.64 7.35 2.90
CA THR A 524 1.04 8.26 3.97
C THR A 524 0.53 9.66 3.68
N GLN A 525 0.26 10.44 4.74
CA GLN A 525 -0.29 11.79 4.65
C GLN A 525 0.60 12.78 5.40
N GLU A 526 0.72 13.99 4.87
CA GLU A 526 1.34 15.13 5.54
C GLU A 526 0.39 16.34 5.48
N GLN A 527 0.30 17.09 6.57
CA GLN A 527 -0.44 18.34 6.65
C GLN A 527 0.51 19.51 6.82
N VAL A 528 0.38 20.49 5.93
CA VAL A 528 1.16 21.72 5.99
C VAL A 528 0.20 22.91 6.10
N ALA A 529 0.35 23.66 7.19
CA ALA A 529 -0.43 24.88 7.41
C ALA A 529 0.20 26.06 6.66
N ASN A 530 -0.63 26.99 6.16
CA ASN A 530 -0.21 28.26 5.55
C ASN A 530 0.67 28.14 4.30
N MET A 531 0.60 27.06 3.55
CA MET A 531 1.25 26.96 2.24
C MET A 531 0.29 27.31 1.11
N SER A 532 0.84 27.92 0.05
CA SER A 532 0.13 27.96 -1.24
C SER A 532 -0.02 26.53 -1.77
N PRO A 533 -1.17 26.20 -2.42
CA PRO A 533 -1.39 24.87 -3.00
C PRO A 533 -0.22 24.44 -3.87
N PRO A 534 0.12 23.14 -3.93
CA PRO A 534 1.03 22.61 -4.93
C PRO A 534 0.55 23.05 -6.31
N GLU A 535 1.48 23.47 -7.13
CA GLU A 535 1.13 23.91 -8.47
C GLU A 535 0.78 22.68 -9.32
N GLU A 536 -0.49 22.55 -9.70
CA GLU A 536 -0.96 21.46 -10.56
C GLU A 536 -0.18 21.48 -11.88
N ALA A 537 0.55 20.43 -12.20
CA ALA A 537 1.30 20.36 -13.45
C ALA A 537 0.34 20.33 -14.66
N LEU A 538 0.62 21.15 -15.66
CA LEU A 538 -0.10 21.07 -16.93
C LEU A 538 0.31 19.79 -17.67
N SER A 539 -0.62 19.14 -18.35
CA SER A 539 -0.28 18.02 -19.23
C SER A 539 0.58 18.50 -20.42
N ASP A 540 1.47 17.64 -20.90
CA ASP A 540 2.30 17.96 -22.07
C ASP A 540 1.45 18.34 -23.29
N ALA A 541 0.29 17.73 -23.45
CA ALA A 541 -0.66 18.06 -24.52
C ALA A 541 -1.20 19.50 -24.40
N GLU A 542 -1.53 19.95 -23.18
CA GLU A 542 -1.97 21.32 -22.92
C GLU A 542 -0.82 22.32 -23.17
N VAL A 543 0.39 22.00 -22.70
CA VAL A 543 1.58 22.83 -22.96
C VAL A 543 1.88 22.91 -24.45
N ALA A 544 1.87 21.79 -25.17
CA ALA A 544 2.10 21.75 -26.61
C ALA A 544 1.04 22.55 -27.38
N ARG A 545 -0.24 22.42 -27.03
CA ARG A 545 -1.34 23.18 -27.63
C ARG A 545 -1.16 24.68 -27.44
N ALA A 546 -0.85 25.10 -26.23
CA ALA A 546 -0.63 26.51 -25.91
C ALA A 546 0.67 27.05 -26.56
N THR A 547 1.72 26.24 -26.67
CA THR A 547 2.97 26.61 -27.34
C THR A 547 2.72 26.84 -28.84
N ALA A 548 2.01 25.97 -29.50
CA ALA A 548 1.66 26.15 -30.92
C ALA A 548 0.85 27.45 -31.15
N ALA A 549 -0.12 27.73 -30.29
CA ALA A 549 -0.88 28.99 -30.36
C ALA A 549 0.01 30.20 -30.08
N LYS A 550 0.95 30.12 -29.13
CA LYS A 550 1.93 31.17 -28.84
C LYS A 550 2.79 31.44 -30.11
N GLU A 551 3.39 30.43 -30.70
CA GLU A 551 4.26 30.58 -31.88
C GLU A 551 3.54 31.25 -33.03
N LYS A 552 2.28 30.89 -33.27
CA LYS A 552 1.45 31.48 -34.34
C LYS A 552 1.11 32.95 -34.08
N HIS A 553 0.88 33.35 -32.85
CA HIS A 553 0.35 34.67 -32.50
C HIS A 553 1.34 35.64 -31.84
N ALA A 554 2.50 35.17 -31.34
CA ALA A 554 3.43 35.99 -30.56
C ALA A 554 3.91 37.23 -31.33
N ASN A 555 4.33 37.08 -32.59
CA ASN A 555 4.85 38.19 -33.37
C ASN A 555 3.79 39.28 -33.58
N ARG A 556 2.54 38.89 -33.86
CA ARG A 556 1.42 39.83 -34.01
C ARG A 556 1.09 40.54 -32.69
N LEU A 557 1.08 39.81 -31.57
CA LEU A 557 0.86 40.40 -30.25
C LEU A 557 1.98 41.35 -29.87
N MET A 558 3.24 40.96 -30.04
CA MET A 558 4.42 41.77 -29.72
C MET A 558 4.61 42.98 -30.63
N SER A 559 3.84 43.10 -31.73
CA SER A 559 3.82 44.35 -32.54
C SER A 559 3.08 45.50 -31.86
N ASP A 560 2.34 45.25 -30.78
CA ASP A 560 1.80 46.29 -29.90
C ASP A 560 2.86 46.67 -28.88
N SER A 561 3.29 47.92 -28.86
CA SER A 561 4.35 48.43 -27.96
C SER A 561 3.98 48.36 -26.47
N ALA A 562 2.72 48.16 -26.16
CA ALA A 562 2.25 47.93 -24.80
C ALA A 562 2.48 46.49 -24.33
N ILE A 563 2.72 45.54 -25.25
CA ILE A 563 2.94 44.14 -24.90
C ILE A 563 4.43 43.89 -24.67
N LEU A 564 4.75 43.53 -23.44
CA LEU A 564 6.14 43.31 -22.96
C LEU A 564 6.62 41.88 -23.15
N GLY A 565 5.67 40.91 -23.30
CA GLY A 565 6.03 39.52 -23.46
C GLY A 565 4.81 38.62 -23.66
N VAL A 566 5.02 37.47 -24.30
CA VAL A 566 4.02 36.42 -24.50
C VAL A 566 4.63 35.09 -24.08
N GLY A 567 4.02 34.42 -23.13
CA GLY A 567 4.45 33.13 -22.59
C GLY A 567 3.32 32.09 -22.57
N VAL A 568 3.65 30.87 -22.18
CA VAL A 568 2.71 29.82 -21.86
C VAL A 568 2.68 29.65 -20.35
N GLY A 569 1.51 29.58 -19.76
CA GLY A 569 1.30 29.37 -18.33
C GLY A 569 -0.09 28.82 -18.07
N LYS A 570 -0.51 28.81 -16.80
CA LYS A 570 -1.81 28.28 -16.42
C LYS A 570 -2.94 29.30 -16.63
N SER A 571 -4.10 28.82 -17.05
CA SER A 571 -5.33 29.59 -17.10
C SER A 571 -5.71 30.11 -15.72
N SER A 572 -6.37 31.26 -15.67
CA SER A 572 -6.90 31.85 -14.42
C SER A 572 -8.15 31.11 -13.95
N ASP A 573 -8.93 30.57 -14.88
CA ASP A 573 -10.26 30.03 -14.63
C ASP A 573 -10.25 28.52 -14.45
N ASP A 574 -9.30 27.83 -15.09
CA ASP A 574 -9.10 26.38 -15.01
C ASP A 574 -7.62 26.07 -14.95
N ARG A 575 -7.12 25.71 -13.77
CA ARG A 575 -5.69 25.44 -13.53
C ARG A 575 -5.17 24.18 -14.23
N SER A 576 -6.04 23.31 -14.72
CA SER A 576 -5.69 22.13 -15.52
C SER A 576 -5.46 22.47 -17.01
N GLN A 577 -5.79 23.69 -17.44
CA GLN A 577 -5.63 24.15 -18.82
C GLN A 577 -4.48 25.16 -18.93
N ALA A 578 -3.74 25.04 -20.03
CA ALA A 578 -2.75 26.03 -20.41
C ALA A 578 -3.41 27.28 -21.01
N ALA A 579 -2.78 28.43 -20.81
CA ALA A 579 -3.17 29.71 -21.36
C ALA A 579 -1.98 30.44 -21.98
N LEU A 580 -2.25 31.33 -22.91
CA LEU A 580 -1.29 32.34 -23.35
C LEU A 580 -1.21 33.46 -22.31
N VAL A 581 -0.10 33.59 -21.64
CA VAL A 581 0.15 34.66 -20.67
C VAL A 581 0.76 35.85 -21.39
N ILE A 582 0.02 36.97 -21.39
CA ILE A 582 0.40 38.20 -22.10
C ILE A 582 0.72 39.26 -21.07
N TYR A 583 1.98 39.64 -21.00
CA TYR A 583 2.47 40.70 -20.11
C TYR A 583 2.29 42.04 -20.79
N VAL A 584 1.55 42.95 -20.17
CA VAL A 584 1.21 44.25 -20.69
C VAL A 584 1.79 45.34 -19.78
N ASP A 585 2.39 46.34 -20.37
CA ASP A 585 2.86 47.54 -19.65
C ASP A 585 1.67 48.20 -18.96
N LYS A 586 1.74 48.34 -17.63
CA LYS A 586 0.66 48.90 -16.82
C LYS A 586 0.37 50.37 -17.13
N ASP A 587 1.38 51.09 -17.62
CA ASP A 587 1.37 52.51 -17.87
C ASP A 587 1.06 52.89 -19.33
N VAL A 588 0.86 51.86 -20.21
CA VAL A 588 0.58 52.03 -21.64
C VAL A 588 -0.75 51.37 -22.01
N ALA A 589 -1.58 52.07 -22.77
CA ALA A 589 -2.79 51.50 -23.30
C ALA A 589 -2.50 50.44 -24.38
N SER A 590 -2.96 49.21 -24.17
CA SER A 590 -2.87 48.15 -25.17
C SER A 590 -4.13 48.07 -26.01
N ARG A 591 -3.99 47.51 -27.21
CA ARG A 591 -5.17 47.10 -28.03
C ARG A 591 -5.95 46.03 -27.26
N PRO A 592 -7.28 45.89 -27.50
CA PRO A 592 -8.06 44.82 -26.93
C PRO A 592 -7.45 43.46 -27.25
N ILE A 593 -7.16 42.67 -26.21
CA ILE A 593 -6.61 41.33 -26.34
C ILE A 593 -7.79 40.34 -26.32
N PRO A 594 -7.95 39.47 -27.33
CA PRO A 594 -8.99 38.46 -27.31
C PRO A 594 -8.88 37.54 -26.10
N THR A 595 -9.99 37.09 -25.53
CA THR A 595 -10.00 36.15 -24.39
C THR A 595 -9.54 34.74 -24.74
N GLN A 596 -9.47 34.42 -26.04
CA GLN A 596 -8.97 33.17 -26.58
C GLN A 596 -8.28 33.38 -27.93
N LEU A 597 -7.24 32.58 -28.20
CA LEU A 597 -6.54 32.49 -29.48
C LEU A 597 -6.38 31.00 -29.84
N ASP A 598 -6.90 30.60 -30.98
CA ASP A 598 -6.93 29.19 -31.43
C ASP A 598 -7.45 28.22 -30.37
N GLY A 599 -8.50 28.62 -29.64
CA GLY A 599 -9.10 27.82 -28.58
C GLY A 599 -8.29 27.79 -27.25
N VAL A 600 -7.12 28.46 -27.23
CA VAL A 600 -6.32 28.61 -26.00
C VAL A 600 -6.71 29.92 -25.32
N ARG A 601 -7.03 29.88 -24.04
CA ARG A 601 -7.38 31.08 -23.24
C ARG A 601 -6.21 32.03 -23.16
N THR A 602 -6.49 33.32 -23.04
CA THR A 602 -5.49 34.36 -22.79
C THR A 602 -5.60 34.86 -21.35
N LYS A 603 -4.45 35.00 -20.69
CA LYS A 603 -4.29 35.57 -19.36
C LYS A 603 -3.47 36.84 -19.46
N VAL A 604 -4.08 37.98 -19.20
CA VAL A 604 -3.40 39.28 -19.25
C VAL A 604 -2.85 39.65 -17.88
N ILE A 605 -1.56 39.93 -17.81
CA ILE A 605 -0.88 40.39 -16.59
C ILE A 605 -0.33 41.80 -16.85
N ARG A 606 -0.86 42.80 -16.16
CA ARG A 606 -0.34 44.17 -16.19
C ARG A 606 0.84 44.28 -15.24
N THR A 607 2.01 44.74 -15.72
CA THR A 607 3.26 44.78 -14.97
C THR A 607 4.14 45.98 -15.41
N ASP A 608 5.14 46.27 -14.62
CA ASP A 608 6.22 47.16 -15.01
C ASP A 608 7.06 46.56 -16.12
N ARG A 609 7.79 47.38 -16.87
CA ARG A 609 8.74 46.92 -17.89
C ARG A 609 9.79 46.02 -17.30
N PHE A 610 10.06 44.91 -17.96
CA PHE A 610 11.14 44.02 -17.56
C PHE A 610 12.49 44.72 -17.68
N ARG A 611 13.31 44.65 -16.63
CA ARG A 611 14.65 45.22 -16.59
C ARG A 611 15.69 44.13 -16.34
N ALA A 612 16.82 44.18 -17.05
CA ALA A 612 17.95 43.32 -16.74
C ALA A 612 18.52 43.66 -15.35
N TYR A 613 18.65 42.70 -14.49
CA TYR A 613 19.33 42.88 -13.21
C TYR A 613 20.82 43.10 -13.47
N GLY A 614 21.33 44.31 -13.15
CA GLY A 614 22.76 44.66 -13.29
C GLY A 614 23.03 46.04 -13.85
N TRP A 615 22.04 46.78 -14.34
CA TRP A 615 22.20 48.12 -14.86
C TRP A 615 21.27 49.11 -14.13
N GLY A 616 21.76 49.70 -13.04
CA GLY A 616 21.06 50.75 -12.31
C GLY A 616 21.62 50.92 -10.89
N LYS A 617 21.76 52.18 -10.44
CA LYS A 617 22.21 52.55 -9.09
C LYS A 617 21.38 51.81 -8.04
N GLN A 618 22.08 51.17 -7.07
CA GLN A 618 21.47 50.56 -5.89
C GLN A 618 20.59 51.58 -5.16
N SER A 619 19.31 51.27 -4.98
CA SER A 619 18.50 51.91 -3.94
C SER A 619 18.91 51.27 -2.61
N GLU A 620 19.22 52.10 -1.65
CA GLU A 620 19.60 51.73 -0.28
C GLU A 620 18.56 50.77 0.32
N GLY A 621 19.01 49.59 0.80
CA GLY A 621 18.19 48.73 1.66
C GLY A 621 18.08 47.23 1.31
N ARG A 622 18.94 46.64 0.43
CA ARG A 622 18.97 45.18 0.25
C ARG A 622 20.38 44.62 0.52
N PRO A 623 20.49 43.44 1.16
CA PRO A 623 21.77 42.83 1.48
C PRO A 623 22.54 42.48 0.21
N VAL A 624 23.78 42.94 0.14
CA VAL A 624 24.74 42.63 -0.92
C VAL A 624 25.28 41.21 -0.68
N CYS A 625 25.19 40.33 -1.66
CA CYS A 625 25.97 39.09 -1.66
C CYS A 625 27.46 39.47 -1.72
N SER A 626 28.17 39.37 -0.61
CA SER A 626 29.63 39.52 -0.56
C SER A 626 30.29 38.36 -1.32
N ARG A 627 31.01 38.68 -2.40
CA ARG A 627 31.98 37.75 -3.00
C ARG A 627 33.03 37.42 -1.94
N GLY A 628 33.18 36.13 -1.65
CA GLY A 628 34.23 35.63 -0.78
C GLY A 628 35.60 36.14 -1.22
N ALA A 629 36.33 36.70 -0.28
CA ALA A 629 37.71 37.10 -0.44
C ALA A 629 38.57 35.89 -0.80
N LYS A 630 39.34 35.98 -1.87
CA LYS A 630 40.49 35.09 -2.14
C LYS A 630 41.43 35.16 -0.95
N ALA A 631 41.67 34.05 -0.30
CA ALA A 631 42.82 33.88 0.57
C ALA A 631 44.07 33.82 -0.32
N GLU A 632 44.90 34.81 -0.25
CA GLU A 632 46.31 34.79 -0.65
C GLU A 632 47.13 34.26 0.54
N ARG A 633 47.96 33.28 0.20
CA ARG A 633 49.09 32.62 0.88
C ARG A 633 48.83 31.34 1.60
#